data_eaf68a7adde697ccdb2f865ce6e2aaf3
#
_entry.id   eaf68a7adde697ccdb2f865ce6e2aaf3
#
_cell.length_a   1.000
_cell.length_b   1.000
_cell.length_c   1.000
_cell.angle_alpha   90.00
_cell.angle_beta   90.00
_cell.angle_gamma   90.00
#
_symmetry.space_group_name_H-M   'P 1'
#
loop_
_entity.id
_entity.type
_entity.pdbx_description
1 polymer ?
#
loop_
_entity_poly.entity_id
_entity_poly.type
_entity_poly.pdbx_seq_one_letter_code
_entity_poly.pdbx_strand_id
1 'polypeptide(L)'
;MSPIDPFIQYAIQYLGGRAMPDDLRKLLNLQWRDAASGRSNNLLKDVGVTFLDGGRMPGLVAAVCAGRDDLEGAARLACAQAMGDMVRYSGFVAEDAAGDAIGYWFSPDRIPIETAPLFRFDSDGNFSILPGNGVAEAILVIASRDNNLTFSKLRDYLNEQGLNITARTIQDVQRRECSLLPQATYQQLIQAYSADLLATSVSDAGGSVNIMTIHRGPKIGPETD
;
A
#
# COMPACT_ATOMS: atom_id res chain seq x y z
N MET A 1 -15.77 0.32 29.65
CA MET A 1 -14.91 0.95 28.64
C MET A 1 -15.76 1.18 27.40
N SER A 2 -15.85 2.41 26.92
CA SER A 2 -16.55 2.67 25.65
C SER A 2 -15.79 1.97 24.50
N PRO A 3 -16.48 1.38 23.52
CA PRO A 3 -15.82 0.81 22.35
C PRO A 3 -15.04 1.91 21.63
N ILE A 4 -13.84 1.56 21.16
CA ILE A 4 -13.03 2.49 20.36
C ILE A 4 -13.75 2.71 19.03
N ASP A 5 -13.80 3.95 18.55
CA ASP A 5 -14.34 4.27 17.23
C ASP A 5 -13.64 3.38 16.17
N PRO A 6 -14.38 2.63 15.34
CA PRO A 6 -13.81 1.73 14.35
C PRO A 6 -12.89 2.44 13.33
N PHE A 7 -13.13 3.72 13.04
CA PHE A 7 -12.25 4.50 12.17
C PHE A 7 -10.92 4.83 12.84
N ILE A 8 -10.92 5.12 14.14
CA ILE A 8 -9.69 5.32 14.91
C ILE A 8 -8.90 4.02 14.94
N GLN A 9 -9.56 2.89 15.18
CA GLN A 9 -8.92 1.58 15.16
C GLN A 9 -8.31 1.27 13.79
N TYR A 10 -9.04 1.53 12.71
CA TYR A 10 -8.56 1.36 11.35
C TYR A 10 -7.33 2.24 11.06
N ALA A 11 -7.38 3.52 11.45
CA ALA A 11 -6.27 4.45 11.25
C ALA A 11 -5.00 4.00 12.01
N ILE A 12 -5.14 3.46 13.23
CA ILE A 12 -4.02 2.90 13.97
C ILE A 12 -3.41 1.69 13.22
N GLN A 13 -4.26 0.79 12.76
CA GLN A 13 -3.83 -0.47 12.12
C GLN A 13 -3.19 -0.26 10.75
N TYR A 14 -3.78 0.59 9.91
CA TYR A 14 -3.41 0.67 8.50
C TYR A 14 -2.74 1.98 8.08
N LEU A 15 -2.92 3.05 8.86
CA LEU A 15 -2.37 4.37 8.55
C LEU A 15 -1.28 4.81 9.55
N GLY A 16 -0.87 3.94 10.46
CA GLY A 16 0.12 4.25 11.49
C GLY A 16 -0.33 5.38 12.42
N GLY A 17 -1.64 5.45 12.72
CA GLY A 17 -2.25 6.46 13.59
C GLY A 17 -2.45 7.84 12.95
N ARG A 18 -2.24 7.98 11.64
CA ARG A 18 -2.51 9.23 10.91
C ARG A 18 -4.01 9.51 10.82
N ALA A 19 -4.36 10.77 10.61
CA ALA A 19 -5.75 11.15 10.37
C ALA A 19 -6.34 10.38 9.18
N MET A 20 -7.57 9.89 9.32
CA MET A 20 -8.23 9.18 8.24
C MET A 20 -8.76 10.18 7.20
N PRO A 21 -8.40 10.04 5.90
CA PRO A 21 -8.99 10.83 4.83
C PRO A 21 -10.50 10.64 4.73
N ASP A 22 -11.22 11.71 4.40
CA ASP A 22 -12.69 11.70 4.37
C ASP A 22 -13.26 10.73 3.32
N ASP A 23 -12.63 10.66 2.16
CA ASP A 23 -13.00 9.73 1.09
C ASP A 23 -12.82 8.26 1.50
N LEU A 24 -11.70 7.94 2.16
CA LEU A 24 -11.45 6.59 2.70
C LEU A 24 -12.49 6.24 3.77
N ARG A 25 -12.83 7.18 4.67
CA ARG A 25 -13.86 6.99 5.69
C ARG A 25 -15.22 6.67 5.07
N LYS A 26 -15.62 7.40 4.03
CA LYS A 26 -16.87 7.17 3.31
C LYS A 26 -16.90 5.82 2.61
N LEU A 27 -15.81 5.43 1.97
CA LEU A 27 -15.69 4.13 1.29
C LEU A 27 -15.74 2.97 2.28
N LEU A 28 -15.07 3.06 3.43
CA LEU A 28 -15.16 2.07 4.50
C LEU A 28 -16.59 1.95 5.03
N ASN A 29 -17.28 3.08 5.24
CA ASN A 29 -18.70 3.06 5.63
C ASN A 29 -19.57 2.34 4.60
N LEU A 30 -19.33 2.54 3.30
CA LEU A 30 -20.04 1.82 2.24
C LEU A 30 -19.79 0.31 2.37
N GLN A 31 -18.54 -0.12 2.50
CA GLN A 31 -18.20 -1.54 2.64
C GLN A 31 -18.87 -2.16 3.88
N TRP A 32 -18.76 -1.51 5.04
CA TRP A 32 -19.31 -2.05 6.30
C TRP A 32 -20.84 -2.08 6.31
N ARG A 33 -21.49 -1.06 5.77
CA ARG A 33 -22.95 -1.01 5.62
C ARG A 33 -23.47 -2.14 4.74
N ASP A 34 -22.79 -2.38 3.62
CA ASP A 34 -23.18 -3.41 2.68
C ASP A 34 -22.97 -4.81 3.28
N ALA A 35 -21.86 -5.02 3.99
CA ALA A 35 -21.60 -6.25 4.73
C ALA A 35 -22.68 -6.52 5.79
N ALA A 36 -23.09 -5.50 6.56
CA ALA A 36 -24.11 -5.62 7.60
C ALA A 36 -25.51 -5.89 7.03
N SER A 37 -25.80 -5.39 5.82
CA SER A 37 -27.13 -5.57 5.20
C SER A 37 -27.33 -6.93 4.53
N GLY A 38 -26.29 -7.74 4.41
CA GLY A 38 -26.32 -9.01 3.68
C GLY A 38 -26.62 -8.86 2.18
N ARG A 39 -26.60 -7.64 1.66
CA ARG A 39 -26.83 -7.39 0.24
C ARG A 39 -25.60 -7.79 -0.56
N SER A 40 -25.78 -8.68 -1.52
CA SER A 40 -24.71 -9.10 -2.43
C SER A 40 -24.29 -8.02 -3.45
N ASN A 41 -25.04 -6.93 -3.55
CA ASN A 41 -24.71 -5.78 -4.39
C ASN A 41 -23.78 -4.83 -3.65
N ASN A 42 -22.57 -5.27 -3.41
CA ASN A 42 -21.50 -4.42 -2.89
C ASN A 42 -20.79 -3.79 -4.08
N LEU A 43 -21.03 -2.50 -4.33
CA LEU A 43 -20.41 -1.80 -5.45
C LEU A 43 -18.89 -1.94 -5.45
N LEU A 44 -18.26 -1.87 -4.30
CA LEU A 44 -16.80 -2.02 -4.18
C LEU A 44 -16.34 -3.40 -4.64
N LYS A 45 -17.16 -4.44 -4.39
CA LYS A 45 -16.94 -5.78 -4.93
C LYS A 45 -17.13 -5.83 -6.44
N ASP A 46 -18.13 -5.11 -6.96
CA ASP A 46 -18.39 -5.03 -8.41
C ASP A 46 -17.28 -4.25 -9.13
N VAL A 47 -16.70 -3.23 -8.50
CA VAL A 47 -15.49 -2.56 -8.99
C VAL A 47 -14.20 -3.34 -8.71
N GLY A 48 -14.31 -4.46 -8.00
CA GLY A 48 -13.18 -5.35 -7.74
C GLY A 48 -12.19 -4.84 -6.73
N VAL A 49 -12.64 -4.04 -5.75
CA VAL A 49 -11.76 -3.54 -4.67
C VAL A 49 -12.37 -3.92 -3.33
N THR A 50 -11.54 -4.38 -2.41
CA THR A 50 -11.91 -4.72 -1.03
C THR A 50 -10.97 -4.00 -0.08
N PHE A 51 -11.51 -3.20 0.83
CA PHE A 51 -10.71 -2.59 1.91
C PHE A 51 -10.34 -3.64 2.94
N LEU A 52 -9.13 -3.50 3.48
CA LEU A 52 -8.62 -4.37 4.53
C LEU A 52 -9.43 -4.19 5.82
N ASP A 53 -9.53 -5.24 6.59
CA ASP A 53 -10.18 -5.25 7.89
C ASP A 53 -9.46 -6.18 8.89
N GLY A 54 -9.85 -6.11 10.17
CA GLY A 54 -9.37 -7.02 11.21
C GLY A 54 -7.85 -7.05 11.43
N GLY A 55 -7.10 -6.02 11.00
CA GLY A 55 -5.64 -5.99 11.07
C GLY A 55 -4.93 -6.88 10.04
N ARG A 56 -5.65 -7.36 9.04
CA ARG A 56 -5.10 -8.21 7.98
C ARG A 56 -4.16 -7.42 7.07
N MET A 57 -3.02 -7.99 6.75
CA MET A 57 -2.12 -7.49 5.70
C MET A 57 -2.61 -7.99 4.32
N PRO A 58 -2.42 -7.23 3.23
CA PRO A 58 -2.67 -7.75 1.89
C PRO A 58 -1.97 -9.09 1.67
N GLY A 59 -2.67 -10.03 1.03
CA GLY A 59 -2.17 -11.40 0.84
C GLY A 59 -0.83 -11.44 0.11
N LEU A 60 -0.69 -10.65 -0.95
CA LEU A 60 0.54 -10.54 -1.72
C LEU A 60 1.71 -9.97 -0.88
N VAL A 61 1.46 -8.93 -0.08
CA VAL A 61 2.47 -8.32 0.80
C VAL A 61 2.90 -9.32 1.88
N ALA A 62 1.95 -10.03 2.48
CA ALA A 62 2.23 -11.07 3.47
C ALA A 62 3.09 -12.19 2.88
N ALA A 63 2.81 -12.63 1.65
CA ALA A 63 3.59 -13.65 0.96
C ALA A 63 5.04 -13.20 0.73
N VAL A 64 5.26 -11.95 0.29
CA VAL A 64 6.61 -11.42 0.09
C VAL A 64 7.36 -11.25 1.42
N CYS A 65 6.69 -10.80 2.49
CA CYS A 65 7.28 -10.73 3.83
C CYS A 65 7.68 -12.11 4.37
N ALA A 66 6.91 -13.16 4.05
CA ALA A 66 7.26 -14.56 4.39
C ALA A 66 8.40 -15.12 3.54
N GLY A 67 8.77 -14.42 2.48
CA GLY A 67 9.76 -14.82 1.49
C GLY A 67 9.10 -15.52 0.30
N ARG A 68 9.36 -15.01 -0.89
CA ARG A 68 8.84 -15.53 -2.17
C ARG A 68 9.39 -16.93 -2.44
N ASP A 69 8.52 -17.86 -2.81
CA ASP A 69 8.92 -19.25 -3.06
C ASP A 69 9.73 -19.43 -4.36
N ASP A 70 9.63 -18.45 -5.28
CA ASP A 70 10.40 -18.41 -6.53
C ASP A 70 11.85 -17.91 -6.37
N LEU A 71 12.21 -17.44 -5.16
CA LEU A 71 13.54 -16.96 -4.82
C LEU A 71 14.20 -17.88 -3.80
N GLU A 72 15.51 -18.00 -3.87
CA GLU A 72 16.30 -18.85 -2.95
C GLU A 72 17.33 -18.04 -2.15
N GLY A 73 17.70 -18.57 -0.99
CA GLY A 73 18.82 -18.10 -0.18
C GLY A 73 18.77 -16.62 0.16
N ALA A 74 19.89 -15.92 -0.07
CA ALA A 74 20.05 -14.50 0.27
C ALA A 74 19.07 -13.57 -0.47
N ALA A 75 18.73 -13.86 -1.72
CA ALA A 75 17.79 -13.04 -2.49
C ALA A 75 16.39 -13.06 -1.88
N ARG A 76 15.91 -14.23 -1.46
CA ARG A 76 14.62 -14.37 -0.76
C ARG A 76 14.59 -13.55 0.52
N LEU A 77 15.66 -13.64 1.32
CA LEU A 77 15.74 -12.92 2.59
C LEU A 77 15.83 -11.40 2.39
N ALA A 78 16.62 -10.93 1.41
CA ALA A 78 16.72 -9.53 1.07
C ALA A 78 15.38 -8.93 0.63
N CYS A 79 14.63 -9.63 -0.22
CA CYS A 79 13.28 -9.21 -0.63
C CYS A 79 12.31 -9.13 0.54
N ALA A 80 12.33 -10.11 1.45
CA ALA A 80 11.46 -10.13 2.63
C ALA A 80 11.78 -8.98 3.58
N GLN A 81 13.06 -8.70 3.84
CA GLN A 81 13.48 -7.56 4.67
C GLN A 81 13.11 -6.22 4.03
N ALA A 82 13.37 -6.07 2.73
CA ALA A 82 12.99 -4.87 1.98
C ALA A 82 11.49 -4.63 2.04
N MET A 83 10.67 -5.67 1.88
CA MET A 83 9.21 -5.55 1.99
C MET A 83 8.79 -5.17 3.41
N GLY A 84 9.44 -5.68 4.45
CA GLY A 84 9.21 -5.26 5.83
C GLY A 84 9.42 -3.76 6.04
N ASP A 85 10.42 -3.15 5.40
CA ASP A 85 10.63 -1.70 5.40
C ASP A 85 9.56 -0.97 4.57
N MET A 86 9.21 -1.49 3.40
CA MET A 86 8.13 -0.92 2.58
C MET A 86 6.81 -0.85 3.34
N VAL A 87 6.48 -1.86 4.13
CA VAL A 87 5.29 -1.85 5.01
C VAL A 87 5.36 -0.72 6.03
N ARG A 88 6.53 -0.41 6.59
CA ARG A 88 6.72 0.72 7.52
C ARG A 88 6.60 2.09 6.86
N TYR A 89 6.92 2.19 5.57
CA TYR A 89 6.84 3.42 4.78
C TYR A 89 5.50 3.60 4.08
N SER A 90 4.57 2.66 4.25
CA SER A 90 3.30 2.61 3.56
C SER A 90 2.12 2.50 4.52
N GLY A 91 0.92 2.77 4.00
CA GLY A 91 -0.34 2.43 4.63
C GLY A 91 -1.18 1.64 3.64
N PHE A 92 -1.03 0.31 3.61
CA PHE A 92 -1.88 -0.53 2.77
C PHE A 92 -3.31 -0.50 3.27
N VAL A 93 -4.27 -0.21 2.40
CA VAL A 93 -5.67 -0.02 2.76
C VAL A 93 -6.64 -0.93 2.04
N ALA A 94 -6.27 -1.47 0.87
CA ALA A 94 -7.16 -2.29 0.05
C ALA A 94 -6.40 -3.31 -0.80
N GLU A 95 -7.16 -4.27 -1.33
CA GLU A 95 -6.74 -5.19 -2.40
C GLU A 95 -7.70 -5.04 -3.57
N ASP A 96 -7.18 -5.14 -4.80
CA ASP A 96 -8.03 -5.23 -6.00
C ASP A 96 -8.41 -6.70 -6.32
N ALA A 97 -9.21 -6.89 -7.39
CA ALA A 97 -9.67 -8.21 -7.80
C ALA A 97 -8.56 -9.15 -8.27
N ALA A 98 -7.39 -8.63 -8.63
CA ALA A 98 -6.21 -9.42 -8.96
C ALA A 98 -5.41 -9.81 -7.71
N GLY A 99 -5.76 -9.28 -6.55
CA GLY A 99 -5.02 -9.45 -5.29
C GLY A 99 -3.88 -8.46 -5.12
N ASP A 100 -3.78 -7.45 -6.00
CA ASP A 100 -2.76 -6.43 -5.90
C ASP A 100 -3.09 -5.48 -4.75
N ALA A 101 -2.06 -5.10 -4.00
CA ALA A 101 -2.22 -4.28 -2.81
C ALA A 101 -2.23 -2.79 -3.16
N ILE A 102 -3.17 -2.04 -2.58
CA ILE A 102 -3.33 -0.59 -2.76
C ILE A 102 -3.07 0.10 -1.43
N GLY A 103 -2.32 1.20 -1.46
CA GLY A 103 -1.98 1.93 -0.24
C GLY A 103 -1.52 3.36 -0.48
N TYR A 104 -1.28 4.06 0.63
CA TYR A 104 -0.63 5.37 0.68
C TYR A 104 0.87 5.19 0.83
N TRP A 105 1.64 5.91 0.04
CA TRP A 105 3.09 5.96 0.13
C TRP A 105 3.53 7.12 1.02
N PHE A 106 3.95 6.83 2.23
CA PHE A 106 4.43 7.84 3.17
C PHE A 106 5.92 8.14 3.01
N SER A 107 6.62 7.34 2.25
CA SER A 107 8.08 7.36 2.04
C SER A 107 8.90 7.27 3.35
N PRO A 108 10.21 7.05 3.29
CA PRO A 108 11.08 7.18 4.47
C PRO A 108 10.99 8.54 5.16
N ASP A 109 10.66 9.61 4.42
CA ASP A 109 10.52 10.98 4.92
C ASP A 109 9.23 11.21 5.72
N ARG A 110 8.33 10.21 5.77
CA ARG A 110 7.07 10.25 6.53
C ARG A 110 6.17 11.42 6.15
N ILE A 111 6.00 11.66 4.84
CA ILE A 111 5.13 12.71 4.34
C ILE A 111 3.70 12.57 4.88
N PRO A 112 2.98 13.70 5.05
CA PRO A 112 1.60 13.70 5.54
C PRO A 112 0.67 12.95 4.59
N ILE A 113 -0.38 12.32 5.15
CA ILE A 113 -1.33 11.52 4.35
C ILE A 113 -2.09 12.34 3.33
N GLU A 114 -2.30 13.64 3.61
CA GLU A 114 -2.98 14.59 2.73
C GLU A 114 -2.23 14.79 1.40
N THR A 115 -0.91 14.61 1.42
CA THR A 115 -0.04 14.76 0.24
C THR A 115 0.54 13.44 -0.23
N ALA A 116 0.42 12.38 0.56
CA ALA A 116 0.93 11.06 0.22
C ALA A 116 0.30 10.54 -1.07
N PRO A 117 1.10 10.15 -2.09
CA PRO A 117 0.56 9.53 -3.28
C PRO A 117 0.01 8.14 -2.96
N LEU A 118 -0.96 7.71 -3.75
CA LEU A 118 -1.43 6.34 -3.72
C LEU A 118 -0.56 5.48 -4.63
N PHE A 119 -0.38 4.22 -4.24
CA PHE A 119 0.37 3.27 -5.03
C PHE A 119 -0.34 1.92 -5.08
N ARG A 120 0.07 1.10 -6.06
CA ARG A 120 -0.30 -0.29 -6.22
C ARG A 120 0.97 -1.13 -6.20
N PHE A 121 0.92 -2.25 -5.50
CA PHE A 121 1.93 -3.30 -5.52
C PHE A 121 1.33 -4.53 -6.18
N ASP A 122 1.89 -4.95 -7.32
CA ASP A 122 1.35 -6.02 -8.16
C ASP A 122 2.04 -7.37 -7.94
N SER A 123 1.45 -8.42 -8.53
CA SER A 123 1.95 -9.80 -8.45
C SER A 123 3.34 -10.00 -9.09
N ASP A 124 3.76 -9.11 -9.98
CA ASP A 124 5.09 -9.13 -10.59
C ASP A 124 6.15 -8.53 -9.64
N GLY A 125 5.72 -7.96 -8.53
CA GLY A 125 6.59 -7.35 -7.53
C GLY A 125 6.93 -5.89 -7.82
N ASN A 126 6.11 -5.20 -8.60
CA ASN A 126 6.31 -3.80 -8.95
C ASN A 126 5.42 -2.88 -8.13
N PHE A 127 5.99 -1.73 -7.77
CA PHE A 127 5.26 -0.60 -7.21
C PHE A 127 4.98 0.44 -8.29
N SER A 128 3.74 0.81 -8.47
CA SER A 128 3.33 1.87 -9.39
C SER A 128 2.52 2.95 -8.67
N ILE A 129 2.79 4.23 -8.98
CA ILE A 129 1.99 5.34 -8.45
C ILE A 129 0.66 5.39 -9.19
N LEU A 130 -0.42 5.37 -8.43
CA LEU A 130 -1.78 5.52 -8.94
C LEU A 130 -2.12 7.01 -9.14
N PRO A 131 -2.91 7.34 -10.17
CA PRO A 131 -3.51 8.66 -10.27
C PRO A 131 -4.58 8.84 -9.19
N GLY A 132 -4.80 10.06 -8.76
CA GLY A 132 -5.84 10.44 -7.81
C GLY A 132 -5.33 11.34 -6.68
N ASN A 133 -6.17 12.30 -6.28
CA ASN A 133 -5.96 13.12 -5.11
C ASN A 133 -6.43 12.43 -3.81
N GLY A 134 -7.06 11.29 -3.94
CA GLY A 134 -7.53 10.45 -2.86
C GLY A 134 -7.82 9.03 -3.33
N VAL A 135 -8.12 8.16 -2.38
CA VAL A 135 -8.35 6.73 -2.64
C VAL A 135 -9.59 6.51 -3.53
N ALA A 136 -10.60 7.36 -3.43
CA ALA A 136 -11.80 7.26 -4.26
C ALA A 136 -11.51 7.46 -5.76
N GLU A 137 -10.68 8.46 -6.12
CA GLU A 137 -10.28 8.67 -7.52
C GLU A 137 -9.38 7.53 -8.01
N ALA A 138 -8.44 7.05 -7.20
CA ALA A 138 -7.56 5.96 -7.58
C ALA A 138 -8.33 4.66 -7.87
N ILE A 139 -9.27 4.29 -7.00
CA ILE A 139 -10.14 3.13 -7.18
C ILE A 139 -10.99 3.29 -8.44
N LEU A 140 -11.53 4.48 -8.67
CA LEU A 140 -12.35 4.77 -9.84
C LEU A 140 -11.57 4.58 -11.14
N VAL A 141 -10.30 4.99 -11.19
CA VAL A 141 -9.42 4.78 -12.36
C VAL A 141 -9.15 3.29 -12.57
N ILE A 142 -8.79 2.56 -11.52
CA ILE A 142 -8.56 1.10 -11.59
C ILE A 142 -9.81 0.38 -12.13
N ALA A 143 -10.98 0.67 -11.55
CA ALA A 143 -12.24 0.03 -11.90
C ALA A 143 -12.70 0.34 -13.33
N SER A 144 -12.33 1.51 -13.82
CA SER A 144 -12.76 1.97 -15.16
C SER A 144 -12.00 1.30 -16.31
N ARG A 145 -10.82 0.72 -16.05
CA ARG A 145 -10.00 0.05 -17.07
C ARG A 145 -9.88 0.86 -18.36
N ASP A 146 -9.53 2.14 -18.23
CA ASP A 146 -9.38 3.13 -19.32
C ASP A 146 -10.69 3.45 -20.11
N ASN A 147 -11.85 3.08 -19.56
CA ASN A 147 -13.15 3.34 -20.17
C ASN A 147 -13.85 4.55 -19.51
N ASN A 148 -13.89 5.70 -20.20
CA ASN A 148 -14.49 6.91 -19.67
C ASN A 148 -16.01 6.80 -19.41
N LEU A 149 -16.75 5.95 -20.12
CA LEU A 149 -18.17 5.73 -19.83
C LEU A 149 -18.35 4.99 -18.51
N THR A 150 -17.52 3.98 -18.24
CA THR A 150 -17.51 3.28 -16.96
C THR A 150 -17.09 4.23 -15.85
N PHE A 151 -16.04 5.03 -16.09
CA PHE A 151 -15.56 6.05 -15.16
C PHE A 151 -16.70 7.00 -14.74
N SER A 152 -17.41 7.60 -15.71
CA SER A 152 -18.47 8.57 -15.39
C SER A 152 -19.63 7.94 -14.62
N LYS A 153 -20.06 6.72 -14.96
CA LYS A 153 -21.13 6.02 -14.24
C LYS A 153 -20.74 5.72 -12.78
N LEU A 154 -19.54 5.21 -12.56
CA LEU A 154 -19.04 4.91 -11.23
C LEU A 154 -18.82 6.20 -10.40
N ARG A 155 -18.29 7.25 -11.02
CA ARG A 155 -18.14 8.56 -10.38
C ARG A 155 -19.48 9.10 -9.90
N ASP A 156 -20.49 9.11 -10.78
CA ASP A 156 -21.81 9.64 -10.46
C ASP A 156 -22.43 8.86 -9.29
N TYR A 157 -22.34 7.55 -9.31
CA TYR A 157 -22.76 6.72 -8.20
C TYR A 157 -22.00 7.03 -6.90
N LEU A 158 -20.67 7.14 -6.92
CA LEU A 158 -19.87 7.45 -5.73
C LEU A 158 -20.21 8.86 -5.20
N ASN A 159 -20.48 9.82 -6.08
CA ASN A 159 -20.92 11.15 -5.69
C ASN A 159 -22.32 11.14 -5.05
N GLU A 160 -23.23 10.30 -5.49
CA GLU A 160 -24.53 10.04 -4.82
C GLU A 160 -24.35 9.46 -3.42
N GLN A 161 -23.26 8.73 -3.17
CA GLN A 161 -22.88 8.24 -1.83
C GLN A 161 -22.12 9.29 -1.00
N GLY A 162 -22.04 10.54 -1.48
CA GLY A 162 -21.45 11.66 -0.77
C GLY A 162 -19.92 11.81 -0.94
N LEU A 163 -19.31 11.06 -1.89
CA LEU A 163 -17.95 11.37 -2.31
C LEU A 163 -17.97 12.58 -3.25
N ASN A 164 -16.97 13.43 -3.16
CA ASN A 164 -16.90 14.66 -3.97
C ASN A 164 -15.81 14.53 -5.04
N ILE A 165 -16.06 13.68 -6.05
CA ILE A 165 -15.13 13.44 -7.16
C ILE A 165 -15.45 14.45 -8.26
N THR A 166 -14.52 15.36 -8.52
CA THR A 166 -14.67 16.45 -9.49
C THR A 166 -14.15 16.12 -10.89
N ALA A 167 -13.25 15.14 -11.01
CA ALA A 167 -12.74 14.66 -12.29
C ALA A 167 -13.90 14.16 -13.17
N ARG A 168 -13.93 14.58 -14.42
CA ARG A 168 -15.00 14.22 -15.37
C ARG A 168 -14.62 13.00 -16.23
N THR A 169 -13.32 12.85 -16.47
CA THR A 169 -12.74 11.76 -17.25
C THR A 169 -11.53 11.20 -16.53
N ILE A 170 -11.02 10.06 -16.96
CA ILE A 170 -9.79 9.45 -16.43
C ILE A 170 -8.61 10.40 -16.59
N GLN A 171 -8.57 11.16 -17.69
CA GLN A 171 -7.49 12.09 -18.02
C GLN A 171 -7.47 13.32 -17.10
N ASP A 172 -8.60 13.66 -16.48
CA ASP A 172 -8.69 14.76 -15.51
C ASP A 172 -8.12 14.38 -14.13
N VAL A 173 -7.94 13.07 -13.88
CA VAL A 173 -7.40 12.59 -12.61
C VAL A 173 -5.90 12.80 -12.57
N GLN A 174 -5.47 13.72 -11.71
CA GLN A 174 -4.07 14.08 -11.57
C GLN A 174 -3.30 13.05 -10.74
N ARG A 175 -2.00 12.91 -10.98
CA ARG A 175 -1.10 12.16 -10.11
C ARG A 175 -0.46 13.12 -9.11
N ARG A 176 -0.35 12.69 -7.87
CA ARG A 176 0.45 13.40 -6.88
C ARG A 176 1.93 13.23 -7.21
N GLU A 177 2.68 14.30 -7.05
CA GLU A 177 4.14 14.23 -7.19
C GLU A 177 4.75 13.38 -6.09
N CYS A 178 5.82 12.68 -6.43
CA CYS A 178 6.52 11.79 -5.53
C CYS A 178 8.03 11.95 -5.75
N SER A 179 8.72 12.52 -4.79
CA SER A 179 10.18 12.73 -4.84
C SER A 179 10.95 11.41 -4.73
N LEU A 180 10.47 10.50 -3.88
CA LEU A 180 11.03 9.16 -3.72
C LEU A 180 9.99 8.13 -4.19
N LEU A 181 10.23 7.55 -5.35
CA LEU A 181 9.33 6.53 -5.92
C LEU A 181 9.39 5.23 -5.11
N PRO A 182 8.24 4.61 -4.78
CA PRO A 182 8.22 3.37 -4.01
C PRO A 182 9.00 2.25 -4.71
N GLN A 183 8.94 2.13 -6.03
CA GLN A 183 9.71 1.13 -6.79
C GLN A 183 11.23 1.33 -6.63
N ALA A 184 11.71 2.56 -6.75
CA ALA A 184 13.13 2.86 -6.59
C ALA A 184 13.60 2.58 -5.16
N THR A 185 12.81 2.97 -4.16
CA THR A 185 13.09 2.69 -2.74
C THR A 185 13.15 1.18 -2.49
N TYR A 186 12.20 0.40 -3.00
CA TYR A 186 12.18 -1.05 -2.84
C TYR A 186 13.43 -1.70 -3.44
N GLN A 187 13.82 -1.30 -4.65
CA GLN A 187 15.04 -1.80 -5.30
C GLN A 187 16.32 -1.44 -4.53
N GLN A 188 16.41 -0.22 -4.02
CA GLN A 188 17.54 0.20 -3.18
C GLN A 188 17.65 -0.63 -1.89
N LEU A 189 16.51 -0.90 -1.25
CA LEU A 189 16.45 -1.75 -0.05
C LEU A 189 16.90 -3.19 -0.36
N ILE A 190 16.43 -3.79 -1.45
CA ILE A 190 16.87 -5.13 -1.88
C ILE A 190 18.39 -5.16 -2.09
N GLN A 191 18.93 -4.15 -2.79
CA GLN A 191 20.38 -4.07 -3.03
C GLN A 191 21.17 -3.94 -1.73
N ALA A 192 20.73 -3.09 -0.80
CA ALA A 192 21.37 -2.91 0.49
C ALA A 192 21.38 -4.20 1.31
N TYR A 193 20.21 -4.85 1.45
CA TYR A 193 20.12 -6.11 2.19
C TYR A 193 20.88 -7.26 1.53
N SER A 194 20.92 -7.31 0.20
CA SER A 194 21.73 -8.32 -0.52
C SER A 194 23.22 -8.14 -0.27
N ALA A 195 23.71 -6.90 -0.24
CA ALA A 195 25.11 -6.60 0.07
C ALA A 195 25.47 -6.99 1.52
N ASP A 196 24.61 -6.68 2.48
CA ASP A 196 24.82 -7.03 3.89
C ASP A 196 24.86 -8.53 4.11
N LEU A 197 23.96 -9.28 3.46
CA LEU A 197 23.93 -10.75 3.55
C LEU A 197 25.16 -11.40 2.94
N LEU A 198 25.67 -10.86 1.83
CA LEU A 198 26.93 -11.33 1.22
C LEU A 198 28.13 -11.04 2.12
N ALA A 199 28.21 -9.85 2.72
CA ALA A 199 29.29 -9.48 3.64
C ALA A 199 29.32 -10.39 4.86
N THR A 200 28.14 -10.72 5.42
CA THR A 200 28.02 -11.62 6.57
C THR A 200 28.45 -13.04 6.23
N SER A 201 28.08 -13.57 5.06
CA SER A 201 28.45 -14.92 4.63
C SER A 201 29.97 -15.08 4.41
N VAL A 202 30.66 -14.04 4.00
CA VAL A 202 32.13 -14.04 3.85
C VAL A 202 32.81 -14.00 5.23
N SER A 203 32.23 -13.33 6.21
CA SER A 203 32.78 -13.26 7.58
C SER A 203 32.67 -14.60 8.32
N ASP A 204 31.58 -15.35 8.11
CA ASP A 204 31.36 -16.66 8.75
C ASP A 204 32.23 -17.77 8.17
N ALA A 205 32.68 -17.64 6.93
CA ALA A 205 33.64 -18.56 6.32
C ALA A 205 35.05 -18.46 6.93
N GLY A 206 35.32 -17.40 7.72
CA GLY A 206 36.61 -17.08 8.34
C GLY A 206 36.73 -17.28 9.85
N GLY A 207 35.69 -17.69 10.60
CA GLY A 207 35.81 -17.97 12.05
C GLY A 207 34.57 -17.68 12.88
N SER A 208 34.20 -18.64 13.69
CA SER A 208 33.41 -18.62 14.93
C SER A 208 32.06 -17.86 14.94
N VAL A 209 31.03 -18.67 15.13
CA VAL A 209 29.62 -18.26 15.31
C VAL A 209 29.46 -17.15 16.36
N ASN A 210 28.97 -16.00 15.96
CA ASN A 210 28.43 -15.00 16.88
C ASN A 210 26.95 -14.69 16.56
N ILE A 211 26.16 -14.70 17.62
CA ILE A 211 24.70 -14.62 17.64
C ILE A 211 24.19 -13.35 16.96
N MET A 212 23.22 -13.49 16.06
CA MET A 212 22.50 -12.46 15.34
C MET A 212 22.04 -11.32 16.28
N THR A 213 22.61 -10.15 16.11
CA THR A 213 22.00 -8.89 16.56
C THR A 213 21.19 -8.32 15.41
N ILE A 214 19.90 -8.16 15.61
CA ILE A 214 19.01 -7.54 14.62
C ILE A 214 19.43 -6.07 14.47
N HIS A 215 20.15 -5.75 13.40
CA HIS A 215 20.52 -4.37 13.09
C HIS A 215 19.31 -3.61 12.51
N ARG A 216 19.12 -2.38 12.99
CA ARG A 216 18.21 -1.40 12.40
C ARG A 216 18.65 -1.16 10.95
N GLY A 217 17.71 -1.22 10.02
CA GLY A 217 17.93 -1.04 8.58
C GLY A 217 18.73 0.23 8.23
N PRO A 218 19.34 0.26 7.06
CA PRO A 218 20.17 1.38 6.62
C PRO A 218 19.39 2.70 6.63
N LYS A 219 20.02 3.77 7.11
CA LYS A 219 19.44 5.11 7.01
C LYS A 219 19.51 5.56 5.55
N ILE A 220 18.37 5.57 4.88
CA ILE A 220 18.22 6.23 3.58
C ILE A 220 17.90 7.70 3.88
N GLY A 221 18.92 8.55 3.86
CA GLY A 221 18.80 10.01 3.99
C GLY A 221 19.66 10.67 2.94
N PRO A 222 19.31 11.91 2.48
CA PRO A 222 20.17 12.64 1.57
C PRO A 222 21.52 12.91 2.23
N GLU A 223 22.60 12.58 1.53
CA GLU A 223 23.93 13.10 1.85
C GLU A 223 23.86 14.62 1.67
N THR A 224 23.97 15.35 2.76
CA THR A 224 24.18 16.81 2.71
C THR A 224 25.66 17.05 2.56
N ASP A 225 26.06 17.58 1.41
CA ASP A 225 27.31 18.34 1.24
C ASP A 225 27.24 19.65 2.03
#